data_6741def994d585c7941c7c4f202d7e22
#
_entry.id   6741def994d585c7941c7c4f202d7e22
#
_cell.length_a   1.000
_cell.length_b   1.000
_cell.length_c   1.000
_cell.angle_alpha   90.00
_cell.angle_beta   90.00
_cell.angle_gamma   90.00
#
_symmetry.space_group_name_H-M   'P 1'
#
loop_
_entity.id
_entity.type
_entity.pdbx_description
1 polymer ?
#
loop_
_entity_poly.entity_id
_entity_poly.type
_entity_poly.pdbx_seq_one_letter_code
_entity_poly.pdbx_strand_id
1 'polypeptide(L)'
;ATETLSDAEPLVPMLLVGAVTAAYTSRGGLPASLATDRIQAWTILFLVVALLLTLFGGDLSGLISDAKAYNPEGDIDWSIGSMSYMDSFKSGLALVVAITAAEMFSQGNWQRAWASESDEALAKGAWLAAALVLPLVFVMGVLGTVVAGQGNAEDPSAAFFYLIEDAGVMFVAAFTVLAIALVCSSVDTLQNAVVASISRDLSDSKMSLQSARYLTVGLIPIAIYLATGPTVPLSLPLIGVFTFTFDAVGVFQIFLFADLLAAATVMPVLLTLWGQVSSRGALLGAISGLLSVVAYGLWTADLWTGVEYIFSPTNEFG
;
A
#
# COMPACT_ATOMS: atom_id res chain seq x y z
N ALA A 1 -3.44 3.75 13.68
CA ALA A 1 -3.79 2.60 14.56
C ALA A 1 -3.41 2.82 16.02
N THR A 2 -2.12 2.94 16.32
CA THR A 2 -1.68 3.14 17.72
C THR A 2 -2.10 4.48 18.26
N GLU A 3 -2.05 5.53 17.47
CA GLU A 3 -2.54 6.86 17.82
C GLU A 3 -4.06 6.86 18.04
N THR A 4 -4.81 6.28 17.12
CA THR A 4 -6.28 6.20 17.18
C THR A 4 -6.78 5.36 18.35
N LEU A 5 -6.09 4.25 18.68
CA LEU A 5 -6.54 3.29 19.69
C LEU A 5 -5.94 3.49 21.08
N SER A 6 -4.88 4.27 21.24
CA SER A 6 -4.13 4.34 22.53
C SER A 6 -3.45 5.69 22.82
N ASP A 7 -3.68 6.74 22.05
CA ASP A 7 -3.00 8.04 22.15
C ASP A 7 -1.45 7.94 22.20
N ALA A 8 -0.89 6.82 21.73
CA ALA A 8 0.55 6.58 21.78
C ALA A 8 1.26 7.39 20.69
N GLU A 9 2.38 8.03 21.07
CA GLU A 9 3.22 8.76 20.13
C GLU A 9 3.66 7.85 18.96
N PRO A 10 3.41 8.22 17.69
CA PRO A 10 3.69 7.37 16.52
C PRO A 10 5.16 6.91 16.41
N LEU A 11 6.09 7.69 16.92
CA LEU A 11 7.51 7.39 16.86
C LEU A 11 7.90 6.09 17.61
N VAL A 12 7.24 5.81 18.73
CA VAL A 12 7.55 4.61 19.53
C VAL A 12 7.24 3.31 18.77
N PRO A 13 6.04 3.10 18.20
CA PRO A 13 5.76 1.92 17.38
C PRO A 13 6.61 1.89 16.10
N MET A 14 6.94 3.03 15.46
CA MET A 14 7.84 3.06 14.31
C MET A 14 9.23 2.52 14.65
N LEU A 15 9.81 2.95 15.78
CA LEU A 15 11.11 2.48 16.25
C LEU A 15 11.06 0.99 16.61
N LEU A 16 9.99 0.55 17.24
CA LEU A 16 9.81 -0.87 17.61
C LEU A 16 9.75 -1.76 16.36
N VAL A 17 8.88 -1.41 15.40
CA VAL A 17 8.75 -2.11 14.11
C VAL A 17 10.09 -2.14 13.39
N GLY A 18 10.75 -0.99 13.26
CA GLY A 18 12.05 -0.88 12.62
C GLY A 18 13.12 -1.75 13.28
N ALA A 19 13.23 -1.73 14.60
CA ALA A 19 14.21 -2.53 15.34
C ALA A 19 13.95 -4.03 15.20
N VAL A 20 12.70 -4.46 15.34
CA VAL A 20 12.30 -5.87 15.23
C VAL A 20 12.54 -6.39 13.82
N THR A 21 12.08 -5.69 12.79
CA THR A 21 12.29 -6.10 11.40
C THR A 21 13.76 -6.14 11.02
N ALA A 22 14.56 -5.12 11.42
CA ALA A 22 16.00 -5.13 11.21
C ALA A 22 16.68 -6.33 11.85
N ALA A 23 16.28 -6.68 13.06
CA ALA A 23 16.94 -7.74 13.82
C ALA A 23 16.81 -9.10 13.14
N TYR A 24 15.63 -9.46 12.64
CA TYR A 24 15.46 -10.77 12.00
C TYR A 24 15.76 -10.75 10.50
N THR A 25 15.40 -9.68 9.78
CA THR A 25 15.63 -9.58 8.33
C THR A 25 17.11 -9.49 7.99
N SER A 26 17.89 -8.69 8.74
CA SER A 26 19.33 -8.56 8.49
C SER A 26 20.10 -9.87 8.69
N ARG A 27 19.60 -10.78 9.52
CA ARG A 27 20.24 -12.09 9.79
C ARG A 27 19.69 -13.22 8.93
N GLY A 28 18.37 -13.26 8.77
CA GLY A 28 17.66 -14.37 8.13
C GLY A 28 17.21 -14.10 6.69
N GLY A 29 17.18 -12.84 6.25
CA GLY A 29 16.72 -12.48 4.90
C GLY A 29 15.33 -13.04 4.56
N LEU A 30 15.14 -13.41 3.29
CA LEU A 30 13.85 -13.95 2.80
C LEU A 30 13.35 -15.19 3.56
N PRO A 31 14.18 -16.18 3.96
CA PRO A 31 13.70 -17.32 4.75
C PRO A 31 13.08 -16.91 6.10
N ALA A 32 13.64 -15.91 6.78
CA ALA A 32 13.06 -15.42 8.03
C ALA A 32 11.74 -14.68 7.80
N SER A 33 11.66 -13.86 6.76
CA SER A 33 10.41 -13.19 6.34
C SER A 33 9.31 -14.23 6.06
N LEU A 34 9.57 -15.25 5.25
CA LEU A 34 8.60 -16.31 4.94
C LEU A 34 8.15 -17.09 6.19
N ALA A 35 9.04 -17.30 7.16
CA ALA A 35 8.68 -17.98 8.40
C ALA A 35 7.76 -17.12 9.28
N THR A 36 8.03 -15.82 9.39
CA THR A 36 7.17 -14.87 10.11
C THR A 36 5.83 -14.69 9.41
N ASP A 37 5.80 -14.56 8.09
CA ASP A 37 4.58 -14.42 7.28
C ASP A 37 3.64 -15.61 7.51
N ARG A 38 4.16 -16.82 7.62
CA ARG A 38 3.34 -18.02 7.87
C ARG A 38 2.61 -17.95 9.21
N ILE A 39 3.27 -17.48 10.26
CA ILE A 39 2.65 -17.33 11.60
C ILE A 39 1.62 -16.20 11.56
N GLN A 40 1.97 -15.08 10.94
CA GLN A 40 1.11 -13.92 10.82
C GLN A 40 -0.15 -14.23 10.01
N ALA A 41 -0.06 -15.00 8.93
CA ALA A 41 -1.21 -15.39 8.12
C ALA A 41 -2.28 -16.14 8.94
N TRP A 42 -1.88 -17.05 9.83
CA TRP A 42 -2.82 -17.73 10.73
C TRP A 42 -3.44 -16.78 11.76
N THR A 43 -2.65 -15.87 12.31
CA THR A 43 -3.12 -14.87 13.27
C THR A 43 -4.12 -13.91 12.60
N ILE A 44 -3.81 -13.44 11.39
CA ILE A 44 -4.69 -12.59 10.59
C ILE A 44 -6.03 -13.30 10.34
N LEU A 45 -5.97 -14.53 9.83
CA LEU A 45 -7.18 -15.30 9.52
C LEU A 45 -8.04 -15.47 10.76
N PHE A 46 -7.45 -15.82 11.91
CA PHE A 46 -8.18 -15.97 13.17
C PHE A 46 -8.86 -14.67 13.61
N LEU A 47 -8.13 -13.54 13.59
CA LEU A 47 -8.66 -12.26 14.03
C LEU A 47 -9.70 -11.68 13.07
N VAL A 48 -9.52 -11.88 11.76
CA VAL A 48 -10.53 -11.48 10.77
C VAL A 48 -11.82 -12.29 10.96
N VAL A 49 -11.74 -13.61 11.18
CA VAL A 49 -12.91 -14.43 11.47
C VAL A 49 -13.57 -13.98 12.78
N ALA A 50 -12.79 -13.69 13.83
CA ALA A 50 -13.31 -13.18 15.10
C ALA A 50 -14.02 -11.84 14.91
N LEU A 51 -13.45 -10.92 14.13
CA LEU A 51 -14.09 -9.65 13.78
C LEU A 51 -15.40 -9.85 13.04
N LEU A 52 -15.40 -10.68 12.01
CA LEU A 52 -16.62 -10.96 11.24
C LEU A 52 -17.72 -11.58 12.13
N LEU A 53 -17.36 -12.52 12.99
CA LEU A 53 -18.33 -13.10 13.94
C LEU A 53 -18.87 -12.05 14.91
N THR A 54 -18.06 -11.09 15.34
CA THR A 54 -18.49 -10.00 16.22
C THR A 54 -19.44 -9.05 15.49
N LEU A 55 -19.07 -8.64 14.28
CA LEU A 55 -19.88 -7.70 13.48
C LEU A 55 -21.16 -8.33 12.95
N PHE A 56 -21.09 -9.53 12.37
CA PHE A 56 -22.27 -10.23 11.82
C PHE A 56 -23.09 -10.98 12.86
N GLY A 57 -22.56 -11.22 14.06
CA GLY A 57 -23.30 -11.71 15.21
C GLY A 57 -24.16 -10.64 15.89
N GLY A 58 -23.94 -9.36 15.53
CA GLY A 58 -24.69 -8.20 15.99
C GLY A 58 -25.85 -7.83 15.07
N ASP A 59 -26.18 -6.55 15.00
CA ASP A 59 -27.23 -6.01 14.15
C ASP A 59 -26.73 -5.73 12.73
N LEU A 60 -26.79 -6.72 11.84
CA LEU A 60 -26.43 -6.57 10.42
C LEU A 60 -27.30 -5.52 9.71
N SER A 61 -28.56 -5.35 10.12
CA SER A 61 -29.45 -4.36 9.52
C SER A 61 -29.04 -2.93 9.90
N GLY A 62 -28.56 -2.74 11.12
CA GLY A 62 -27.96 -1.50 11.58
C GLY A 62 -26.70 -1.13 10.77
N LEU A 63 -25.79 -2.07 10.61
CA LEU A 63 -24.56 -1.84 9.79
C LEU A 63 -24.88 -1.45 8.35
N ILE A 64 -25.89 -2.11 7.72
CA ILE A 64 -26.33 -1.73 6.37
C ILE A 64 -26.99 -0.34 6.35
N SER A 65 -27.72 0.00 7.40
CA SER A 65 -28.33 1.33 7.54
C SER A 65 -27.24 2.41 7.65
N ASP A 66 -26.22 2.16 8.46
CA ASP A 66 -25.08 3.07 8.62
C ASP A 66 -24.32 3.25 7.32
N ALA A 67 -24.02 2.14 6.60
CA ALA A 67 -23.40 2.25 5.29
C ALA A 67 -24.21 3.10 4.30
N LYS A 68 -25.54 2.96 4.30
CA LYS A 68 -26.43 3.76 3.45
C LYS A 68 -26.58 5.23 3.90
N ALA A 69 -26.30 5.53 5.16
CA ALA A 69 -26.29 6.90 5.65
C ALA A 69 -25.14 7.73 5.05
N TYR A 70 -24.07 7.08 4.59
CA TYR A 70 -23.02 7.75 3.84
C TYR A 70 -23.53 8.15 2.44
N ASN A 71 -23.96 9.37 2.32
CA ASN A 71 -24.47 9.94 1.08
C ASN A 71 -24.10 11.44 1.02
N PRO A 72 -22.82 11.78 0.79
CA PRO A 72 -22.33 13.15 0.89
C PRO A 72 -22.97 14.10 -0.13
N GLU A 73 -23.44 13.57 -1.27
CA GLU A 73 -24.03 14.39 -2.37
C GLU A 73 -25.53 14.15 -2.55
N GLY A 74 -26.16 13.28 -1.77
CA GLY A 74 -27.61 13.04 -1.83
C GLY A 74 -28.07 12.12 -2.97
N ASP A 75 -27.18 11.70 -3.86
CA ASP A 75 -27.53 11.02 -5.12
C ASP A 75 -26.98 9.58 -5.24
N ILE A 76 -26.44 9.00 -4.15
CA ILE A 76 -25.89 7.65 -4.20
C ILE A 76 -27.01 6.62 -4.31
N ASP A 77 -27.09 5.97 -5.46
CA ASP A 77 -27.98 4.81 -5.66
C ASP A 77 -27.29 3.53 -5.20
N TRP A 78 -27.70 3.01 -4.05
CA TRP A 78 -27.18 1.78 -3.45
C TRP A 78 -27.73 0.50 -4.09
N SER A 79 -28.47 0.59 -5.19
CA SER A 79 -28.94 -0.61 -5.88
C SER A 79 -27.80 -1.37 -6.55
N ILE A 80 -27.78 -2.67 -6.38
CA ILE A 80 -26.82 -3.56 -7.06
C ILE A 80 -27.08 -3.45 -8.57
N GLY A 81 -26.11 -2.94 -9.32
CA GLY A 81 -26.22 -2.75 -10.77
C GLY A 81 -26.50 -1.32 -11.21
N SER A 82 -26.64 -0.38 -10.28
CA SER A 82 -26.64 1.03 -10.63
C SER A 82 -25.23 1.43 -11.12
N MET A 83 -25.14 1.67 -12.42
CA MET A 83 -23.98 2.36 -13.03
C MET A 83 -24.28 3.84 -13.23
N SER A 84 -25.20 4.40 -12.47
CA SER A 84 -25.59 5.80 -12.59
C SER A 84 -24.46 6.75 -12.20
N TYR A 85 -23.53 6.27 -11.37
CA TYR A 85 -22.35 7.06 -10.99
C TYR A 85 -21.09 6.56 -11.72
N MET A 86 -20.94 7.00 -12.97
CA MET A 86 -19.84 6.57 -13.84
C MET A 86 -18.46 6.93 -13.28
N ASP A 87 -18.34 7.99 -12.51
CA ASP A 87 -17.05 8.43 -11.97
C ASP A 87 -16.57 7.50 -10.84
N SER A 88 -17.46 7.01 -9.99
CA SER A 88 -17.12 5.96 -9.01
C SER A 88 -16.66 4.67 -9.70
N PHE A 89 -17.31 4.28 -10.80
CA PHE A 89 -16.88 3.11 -11.58
C PHE A 89 -15.48 3.33 -12.20
N LYS A 90 -15.21 4.50 -12.77
CA LYS A 90 -13.89 4.84 -13.31
C LYS A 90 -12.82 4.83 -12.22
N SER A 91 -13.10 5.43 -11.05
CA SER A 91 -12.17 5.45 -9.92
C SER A 91 -11.88 4.04 -9.40
N GLY A 92 -12.90 3.20 -9.25
CA GLY A 92 -12.73 1.81 -8.85
C GLY A 92 -11.92 1.01 -9.88
N LEU A 93 -12.18 1.19 -11.17
CA LEU A 93 -11.42 0.54 -12.24
C LEU A 93 -9.96 1.02 -12.27
N ALA A 94 -9.73 2.32 -12.13
CA ALA A 94 -8.39 2.90 -12.08
C ALA A 94 -7.60 2.32 -10.90
N LEU A 95 -8.20 2.21 -9.72
CA LEU A 95 -7.59 1.62 -8.53
C LEU A 95 -7.23 0.14 -8.74
N VAL A 96 -8.14 -0.65 -9.33
CA VAL A 96 -7.86 -2.06 -9.66
C VAL A 96 -6.68 -2.20 -10.62
N VAL A 97 -6.63 -1.36 -11.66
CA VAL A 97 -5.51 -1.37 -12.62
C VAL A 97 -4.21 -0.94 -11.95
N ALA A 98 -4.23 0.11 -11.15
CA ALA A 98 -3.07 0.65 -10.46
C ALA A 98 -2.48 -0.35 -9.46
N ILE A 99 -3.30 -0.93 -8.59
CA ILE A 99 -2.88 -1.96 -7.62
C ILE A 99 -2.32 -3.19 -8.35
N THR A 100 -3.02 -3.66 -9.39
CA THR A 100 -2.54 -4.81 -10.18
C THR A 100 -1.18 -4.53 -10.79
N ALA A 101 -0.97 -3.33 -11.34
CA ALA A 101 0.31 -2.91 -11.91
C ALA A 101 1.41 -2.86 -10.84
N ALA A 102 1.13 -2.30 -9.66
CA ALA A 102 2.07 -2.22 -8.56
C ALA A 102 2.49 -3.62 -8.07
N GLU A 103 1.53 -4.52 -7.88
CA GLU A 103 1.81 -5.89 -7.47
C GLU A 103 2.58 -6.69 -8.53
N MET A 104 2.30 -6.49 -9.82
CA MET A 104 3.07 -7.08 -10.91
C MET A 104 4.49 -6.52 -11.01
N PHE A 105 4.73 -5.29 -10.55
CA PHE A 105 6.05 -4.66 -10.54
C PHE A 105 6.80 -4.89 -9.23
N SER A 106 6.16 -5.46 -8.23
CA SER A 106 6.73 -5.68 -6.90
C SER A 106 7.82 -6.76 -6.91
N GLN A 107 9.05 -6.35 -6.63
CA GLN A 107 10.18 -7.26 -6.48
C GLN A 107 9.97 -8.27 -5.34
N GLY A 108 9.26 -7.89 -4.28
CA GLY A 108 8.92 -8.77 -3.17
C GLY A 108 8.07 -9.96 -3.61
N ASN A 109 7.10 -9.75 -4.50
CA ASN A 109 6.26 -10.81 -5.05
C ASN A 109 7.04 -11.74 -5.97
N TRP A 110 7.90 -11.19 -6.83
CA TRP A 110 8.76 -12.00 -7.70
C TRP A 110 9.76 -12.84 -6.91
N GLN A 111 10.31 -12.34 -5.81
CA GLN A 111 11.19 -13.14 -4.94
C GLN A 111 10.46 -14.35 -4.35
N ARG A 112 9.20 -14.18 -3.93
CA ARG A 112 8.38 -15.27 -3.41
C ARG A 112 7.99 -16.26 -4.50
N ALA A 113 7.59 -15.76 -5.66
CA ALA A 113 7.31 -16.62 -6.82
C ALA A 113 8.52 -17.47 -7.21
N TRP A 114 9.70 -16.85 -7.26
CA TRP A 114 10.95 -17.53 -7.57
C TRP A 114 11.39 -18.55 -6.50
N ALA A 115 11.04 -18.29 -5.23
CA ALA A 115 11.35 -19.19 -4.12
C ALA A 115 10.35 -20.36 -3.97
N SER A 116 9.34 -20.44 -4.82
CA SER A 116 8.35 -21.52 -4.80
C SER A 116 9.00 -22.86 -5.18
N GLU A 117 8.57 -23.92 -4.53
CA GLU A 117 9.09 -25.29 -4.75
C GLU A 117 8.83 -25.79 -6.17
N SER A 118 7.68 -25.38 -6.76
CA SER A 118 7.28 -25.75 -8.13
C SER A 118 6.23 -24.80 -8.67
N ASP A 119 6.04 -24.81 -10.00
CA ASP A 119 4.98 -24.05 -10.66
C ASP A 119 3.58 -24.45 -10.17
N GLU A 120 3.40 -25.73 -9.85
CA GLU A 120 2.14 -26.24 -9.30
C GLU A 120 1.87 -25.69 -7.89
N ALA A 121 2.88 -25.63 -7.04
CA ALA A 121 2.80 -25.04 -5.71
C ALA A 121 2.49 -23.54 -5.80
N LEU A 122 3.16 -22.83 -6.71
CA LEU A 122 2.90 -21.42 -6.98
C LEU A 122 1.44 -21.18 -7.43
N ALA A 123 0.95 -21.95 -8.39
CA ALA A 123 -0.42 -21.84 -8.90
C ALA A 123 -1.46 -22.12 -7.81
N LYS A 124 -1.26 -23.17 -7.01
CA LYS A 124 -2.15 -23.47 -5.87
C LYS A 124 -2.14 -22.34 -4.83
N GLY A 125 -0.96 -21.80 -4.51
CA GLY A 125 -0.80 -20.68 -3.61
C GLY A 125 -1.53 -19.42 -4.11
N ALA A 126 -1.38 -19.11 -5.40
CA ALA A 126 -2.05 -17.96 -6.03
C ALA A 126 -3.58 -18.09 -6.00
N TRP A 127 -4.13 -19.27 -6.33
CA TRP A 127 -5.58 -19.49 -6.25
C TRP A 127 -6.11 -19.41 -4.82
N LEU A 128 -5.38 -19.96 -3.85
CA LEU A 128 -5.76 -19.86 -2.44
C LEU A 128 -5.71 -18.40 -1.97
N ALA A 129 -4.67 -17.67 -2.32
CA ALA A 129 -4.56 -16.25 -2.00
C ALA A 129 -5.73 -15.45 -2.60
N ALA A 130 -6.05 -15.66 -3.88
CA ALA A 130 -7.19 -14.99 -4.52
C ALA A 130 -8.53 -15.31 -3.81
N ALA A 131 -8.74 -16.57 -3.45
CA ALA A 131 -9.95 -17.02 -2.76
C ALA A 131 -10.11 -16.40 -1.35
N LEU A 132 -9.01 -16.05 -0.68
CA LEU A 132 -9.03 -15.42 0.64
C LEU A 132 -9.01 -13.89 0.55
N VAL A 133 -8.20 -13.32 -0.31
CA VAL A 133 -7.99 -11.87 -0.39
C VAL A 133 -9.21 -11.16 -1.01
N LEU A 134 -9.79 -11.69 -2.08
CA LEU A 134 -10.92 -11.04 -2.73
C LEU A 134 -12.12 -10.82 -1.79
N PRO A 135 -12.62 -11.85 -1.06
CA PRO A 135 -13.69 -11.62 -0.09
C PRO A 135 -13.28 -10.66 1.04
N LEU A 136 -12.03 -10.77 1.50
CA LEU A 136 -11.52 -9.91 2.56
C LEU A 136 -11.53 -8.44 2.14
N VAL A 137 -10.97 -8.11 0.98
CA VAL A 137 -10.94 -6.74 0.45
C VAL A 137 -12.37 -6.20 0.26
N PHE A 138 -13.28 -7.03 -0.27
CA PHE A 138 -14.69 -6.65 -0.41
C PHE A 138 -15.33 -6.31 0.94
N VAL A 139 -15.16 -7.17 1.96
CA VAL A 139 -15.70 -6.94 3.30
C VAL A 139 -15.09 -5.68 3.92
N MET A 140 -13.77 -5.48 3.80
CA MET A 140 -13.11 -4.27 4.32
C MET A 140 -13.64 -3.00 3.64
N GLY A 141 -13.91 -3.05 2.33
CA GLY A 141 -14.54 -1.94 1.61
C GLY A 141 -15.94 -1.61 2.15
N VAL A 142 -16.78 -2.64 2.37
CA VAL A 142 -18.11 -2.45 2.98
C VAL A 142 -17.99 -1.85 4.39
N LEU A 143 -17.08 -2.34 5.21
CA LEU A 143 -16.86 -1.81 6.56
C LEU A 143 -16.39 -0.35 6.53
N GLY A 144 -15.58 0.04 5.54
CA GLY A 144 -15.20 1.43 5.33
C GLY A 144 -16.43 2.35 5.08
N THR A 145 -17.40 1.89 4.30
CA THR A 145 -18.65 2.68 4.08
C THR A 145 -19.52 2.76 5.34
N VAL A 146 -19.51 1.72 6.19
CA VAL A 146 -20.18 1.76 7.51
C VAL A 146 -19.58 2.88 8.37
N VAL A 147 -18.25 2.92 8.48
CA VAL A 147 -17.54 3.96 9.26
C VAL A 147 -17.86 5.36 8.75
N ALA A 148 -17.84 5.53 7.44
CA ALA A 148 -18.18 6.81 6.82
C ALA A 148 -19.64 7.21 7.12
N GLY A 149 -20.58 6.27 7.06
CA GLY A 149 -21.99 6.50 7.41
C GLY A 149 -22.22 6.86 8.88
N GLN A 150 -21.35 6.41 9.77
CA GLN A 150 -21.35 6.77 11.19
C GLN A 150 -20.75 8.16 11.47
N GLY A 151 -20.25 8.86 10.46
CA GLY A 151 -19.64 10.18 10.58
C GLY A 151 -18.14 10.19 10.87
N ASN A 152 -17.49 9.02 10.89
CA ASN A 152 -16.06 8.88 11.18
C ASN A 152 -15.21 8.85 9.89
N ALA A 153 -15.53 9.72 8.92
CA ALA A 153 -14.86 9.79 7.62
C ALA A 153 -13.68 10.78 7.57
N GLU A 154 -13.36 11.45 8.70
CA GLU A 154 -12.31 12.49 8.74
C GLU A 154 -10.93 11.93 8.41
N ASP A 155 -10.62 10.71 8.84
CA ASP A 155 -9.39 9.99 8.47
C ASP A 155 -9.72 8.61 7.87
N PRO A 156 -9.87 8.51 6.54
CA PRO A 156 -10.15 7.25 5.86
C PRO A 156 -9.08 6.18 6.10
N SER A 157 -7.84 6.55 6.38
CA SER A 157 -6.75 5.62 6.64
C SER A 157 -6.88 4.91 8.00
N ALA A 158 -7.58 5.53 8.94
CA ALA A 158 -7.89 5.01 10.26
C ALA A 158 -9.29 4.36 10.35
N ALA A 159 -10.09 4.40 9.29
CA ALA A 159 -11.49 3.97 9.27
C ALA A 159 -11.75 2.64 9.95
N PHE A 160 -10.93 1.63 9.69
CA PHE A 160 -11.06 0.32 10.31
C PHE A 160 -10.95 0.35 11.85
N PHE A 161 -10.11 1.23 12.39
CA PHE A 161 -9.87 1.30 13.84
C PHE A 161 -11.02 1.94 14.60
N TYR A 162 -11.77 2.83 13.97
CA TYR A 162 -13.01 3.38 14.55
C TYR A 162 -14.08 2.30 14.78
N LEU A 163 -14.14 1.27 13.92
CA LEU A 163 -15.09 0.16 14.12
C LEU A 163 -14.85 -0.66 15.39
N ILE A 164 -13.63 -0.68 15.88
CA ILE A 164 -13.21 -1.49 17.03
C ILE A 164 -12.86 -0.65 18.25
N GLU A 165 -12.96 0.68 18.17
CA GLU A 165 -12.59 1.60 19.26
C GLU A 165 -13.38 1.31 20.54
N ASP A 166 -14.67 1.08 20.42
CA ASP A 166 -15.56 0.74 21.55
C ASP A 166 -15.57 -0.74 21.92
N ALA A 167 -14.75 -1.56 21.27
CA ALA A 167 -14.65 -2.97 21.60
C ALA A 167 -13.90 -3.19 22.93
N GLY A 168 -14.08 -4.35 23.54
CA GLY A 168 -13.40 -4.65 24.79
C GLY A 168 -11.86 -4.57 24.66
N VAL A 169 -11.19 -4.07 25.69
CA VAL A 169 -9.73 -3.78 25.72
C VAL A 169 -8.88 -4.96 25.20
N MET A 170 -9.23 -6.19 25.52
CA MET A 170 -8.51 -7.37 25.03
C MET A 170 -8.61 -7.53 23.50
N PHE A 171 -9.75 -7.20 22.92
CA PHE A 171 -9.99 -7.27 21.48
C PHE A 171 -9.21 -6.17 20.75
N VAL A 172 -9.30 -4.93 21.25
CA VAL A 172 -8.52 -3.79 20.73
C VAL A 172 -7.02 -4.08 20.78
N ALA A 173 -6.51 -4.59 21.91
CA ALA A 173 -5.12 -4.95 22.05
C ALA A 173 -4.69 -6.04 21.04
N ALA A 174 -5.52 -7.07 20.82
CA ALA A 174 -5.24 -8.13 19.85
C ALA A 174 -5.16 -7.58 18.43
N PHE A 175 -6.08 -6.68 18.04
CA PHE A 175 -6.04 -6.03 16.73
C PHE A 175 -4.88 -5.06 16.57
N THR A 176 -4.49 -4.34 17.62
CA THR A 176 -3.30 -3.49 17.59
C THR A 176 -2.03 -4.32 17.35
N VAL A 177 -1.89 -5.44 18.06
CA VAL A 177 -0.77 -6.38 17.84
C VAL A 177 -0.78 -6.94 16.42
N LEU A 178 -1.98 -7.29 15.89
CA LEU A 178 -2.12 -7.74 14.51
C LEU A 178 -1.69 -6.66 13.52
N ALA A 179 -2.15 -5.42 13.70
CA ALA A 179 -1.77 -4.30 12.81
C ALA A 179 -0.24 -4.10 12.79
N ILE A 180 0.40 -4.12 13.97
CA ILE A 180 1.86 -4.04 14.09
C ILE A 180 2.53 -5.23 13.37
N ALA A 181 2.03 -6.44 13.54
CA ALA A 181 2.58 -7.62 12.87
C ALA A 181 2.47 -7.54 11.35
N LEU A 182 1.34 -7.03 10.82
CA LEU A 182 1.15 -6.79 9.38
C LEU A 182 2.13 -5.76 8.83
N VAL A 183 2.34 -4.66 9.56
CA VAL A 183 3.34 -3.66 9.18
C VAL A 183 4.73 -4.27 9.18
N CYS A 184 5.10 -5.08 10.17
CA CYS A 184 6.39 -5.79 10.19
C CYS A 184 6.58 -6.68 8.96
N SER A 185 5.55 -7.43 8.54
CA SER A 185 5.59 -8.27 7.33
C SER A 185 5.79 -7.45 6.05
N SER A 186 5.12 -6.30 5.95
CA SER A 186 5.30 -5.41 4.80
C SER A 186 6.69 -4.79 4.76
N VAL A 187 7.17 -4.30 5.91
CA VAL A 187 8.49 -3.65 6.03
C VAL A 187 9.62 -4.63 5.69
N ASP A 188 9.59 -5.86 6.20
CA ASP A 188 10.64 -6.84 5.93
C ASP A 188 10.65 -7.28 4.47
N THR A 189 9.49 -7.41 3.84
CA THR A 189 9.33 -7.70 2.42
C THR A 189 9.96 -6.60 1.56
N LEU A 190 9.64 -5.35 1.85
CA LEU A 190 10.19 -4.20 1.13
C LEU A 190 11.70 -4.07 1.34
N GLN A 191 12.20 -4.29 2.57
CA GLN A 191 13.64 -4.30 2.85
C GLN A 191 14.37 -5.36 2.04
N ASN A 192 13.86 -6.59 1.99
CA ASN A 192 14.45 -7.66 1.19
C ASN A 192 14.42 -7.31 -0.31
N ALA A 193 13.33 -6.73 -0.80
CA ALA A 193 13.19 -6.32 -2.20
C ALA A 193 14.21 -5.24 -2.58
N VAL A 194 14.32 -4.16 -1.78
CA VAL A 194 15.26 -3.05 -2.03
C VAL A 194 16.71 -3.54 -1.97
N VAL A 195 17.07 -4.34 -0.96
CA VAL A 195 18.42 -4.90 -0.82
C VAL A 195 18.77 -5.80 -1.99
N ALA A 196 17.84 -6.63 -2.48
CA ALA A 196 18.05 -7.49 -3.63
C ALA A 196 18.26 -6.67 -4.91
N SER A 197 17.45 -5.65 -5.16
CA SER A 197 17.59 -4.75 -6.32
C SER A 197 18.92 -3.99 -6.28
N ILE A 198 19.30 -3.42 -5.15
CA ILE A 198 20.59 -2.73 -5.02
C ILE A 198 21.75 -3.70 -5.20
N SER A 199 21.68 -4.88 -4.58
CA SER A 199 22.74 -5.88 -4.68
C SER A 199 22.94 -6.37 -6.11
N ARG A 200 21.85 -6.63 -6.84
CA ARG A 200 21.90 -7.23 -8.17
C ARG A 200 22.08 -6.18 -9.27
N ASP A 201 21.26 -5.13 -9.24
CA ASP A 201 21.12 -4.22 -10.38
C ASP A 201 22.10 -3.05 -10.30
N LEU A 202 22.40 -2.54 -9.10
CA LEU A 202 23.32 -1.41 -8.93
C LEU A 202 24.75 -1.84 -8.64
N SER A 203 24.99 -2.98 -7.99
CA SER A 203 26.34 -3.45 -7.65
C SER A 203 26.86 -4.59 -8.51
N ASP A 204 26.16 -4.97 -9.59
CA ASP A 204 26.47 -6.13 -10.45
C ASP A 204 26.70 -7.42 -9.64
N SER A 205 25.91 -7.64 -8.60
CA SER A 205 26.05 -8.79 -7.69
C SER A 205 27.40 -8.86 -6.94
N LYS A 206 28.11 -7.74 -6.81
CA LYS A 206 29.40 -7.65 -6.09
C LYS A 206 29.25 -7.31 -4.62
N MET A 207 28.02 -7.03 -4.17
CA MET A 207 27.76 -6.66 -2.77
C MET A 207 28.02 -7.84 -1.85
N SER A 208 28.79 -7.61 -0.78
CA SER A 208 28.99 -8.62 0.25
C SER A 208 27.72 -8.82 1.09
N LEU A 209 27.53 -10.01 1.68
CA LEU A 209 26.43 -10.29 2.58
C LEU A 209 26.41 -9.30 3.77
N GLN A 210 27.59 -8.90 4.24
CA GLN A 210 27.72 -7.94 5.33
C GLN A 210 27.23 -6.54 4.91
N SER A 211 27.59 -6.10 3.71
CA SER A 211 27.09 -4.82 3.16
C SER A 211 25.59 -4.84 2.95
N ALA A 212 25.03 -5.95 2.49
CA ALA A 212 23.58 -6.13 2.36
C ALA A 212 22.86 -6.00 3.71
N ARG A 213 23.43 -6.60 4.78
CA ARG A 213 22.89 -6.46 6.15
C ARG A 213 22.95 -5.03 6.66
N TYR A 214 24.05 -4.32 6.43
CA TYR A 214 24.15 -2.91 6.82
C TYR A 214 23.14 -2.05 6.04
N LEU A 215 22.94 -2.33 4.77
CA LEU A 215 21.94 -1.63 3.96
C LEU A 215 20.53 -1.84 4.52
N THR A 216 20.17 -3.10 4.85
CA THR A 216 18.87 -3.42 5.48
C THR A 216 18.63 -2.58 6.73
N VAL A 217 19.63 -2.50 7.63
CA VAL A 217 19.51 -1.70 8.86
C VAL A 217 19.47 -0.21 8.57
N GLY A 218 20.28 0.25 7.60
CA GLY A 218 20.39 1.67 7.24
C GLY A 218 19.14 2.26 6.55
N LEU A 219 18.31 1.43 5.94
CA LEU A 219 17.05 1.88 5.34
C LEU A 219 16.01 2.32 6.38
N ILE A 220 16.07 1.77 7.60
CA ILE A 220 15.07 2.04 8.64
C ILE A 220 15.08 3.49 9.13
N PRO A 221 16.22 4.08 9.54
CA PRO A 221 16.26 5.48 9.92
C PRO A 221 15.77 6.41 8.81
N ILE A 222 16.09 6.09 7.55
CA ILE A 222 15.65 6.87 6.40
C ILE A 222 14.11 6.79 6.26
N ALA A 223 13.54 5.59 6.37
CA ALA A 223 12.10 5.39 6.29
C ALA A 223 11.37 6.11 7.45
N ILE A 224 11.87 6.01 8.67
CA ILE A 224 11.31 6.71 9.83
C ILE A 224 11.39 8.24 9.63
N TYR A 225 12.54 8.75 9.18
CA TYR A 225 12.71 10.18 8.91
C TYR A 225 11.71 10.68 7.85
N LEU A 226 11.53 9.95 6.75
CA LEU A 226 10.54 10.29 5.72
C LEU A 226 9.10 10.22 6.25
N ALA A 227 8.80 9.26 7.13
CA ALA A 227 7.48 9.10 7.74
C ALA A 227 7.13 10.22 8.73
N THR A 228 8.13 10.94 9.29
CA THR A 228 7.89 12.10 10.16
C THR A 228 7.53 13.38 9.41
N GLY A 229 7.46 13.36 8.08
CA GLY A 229 7.07 14.51 7.27
C GLY A 229 8.10 15.66 7.29
N PRO A 230 9.40 15.38 7.01
CA PRO A 230 10.41 16.43 7.06
C PRO A 230 10.23 17.45 5.94
N THR A 231 10.46 18.73 6.27
CA THR A 231 10.60 19.80 5.28
C THR A 231 12.01 19.75 4.70
N VAL A 232 12.15 19.39 3.43
CA VAL A 232 13.45 19.37 2.75
C VAL A 232 13.57 20.58 1.82
N PRO A 233 14.42 21.57 2.14
CA PRO A 233 14.70 22.66 1.21
C PRO A 233 15.57 22.13 0.06
N LEU A 234 15.06 22.08 -1.16
CA LEU A 234 15.82 21.79 -2.36
C LEU A 234 16.17 23.11 -3.07
N SER A 235 17.45 23.51 -2.99
CA SER A 235 17.94 24.66 -3.73
C SER A 235 18.53 24.20 -5.08
N LEU A 236 17.85 24.51 -6.17
CA LEU A 236 18.38 24.30 -7.52
C LEU A 236 19.03 25.61 -8.01
N PRO A 237 20.32 25.60 -8.43
CA PRO A 237 21.09 26.82 -8.72
C PRO A 237 20.52 27.72 -9.82
N LEU A 238 19.62 27.24 -10.66
CA LEU A 238 19.04 27.96 -11.80
C LEU A 238 17.53 28.23 -11.69
N ILE A 239 16.85 27.63 -10.74
CA ILE A 239 15.36 27.61 -10.69
C ILE A 239 14.82 28.19 -9.38
N GLY A 240 15.70 28.41 -8.37
CA GLY A 240 15.32 28.94 -7.06
C GLY A 240 15.28 27.91 -5.95
N VAL A 241 14.86 28.33 -4.77
CA VAL A 241 14.68 27.46 -3.60
C VAL A 241 13.26 26.93 -3.62
N PHE A 242 13.12 25.63 -3.85
CA PHE A 242 11.86 24.93 -3.67
C PHE A 242 11.89 24.28 -2.29
N THR A 243 10.94 24.62 -1.47
CA THR A 243 10.67 23.91 -0.21
C THR A 243 9.70 22.79 -0.53
N PHE A 244 10.17 21.56 -0.62
CA PHE A 244 9.31 20.41 -0.55
C PHE A 244 8.97 20.18 0.91
N THR A 245 7.80 20.62 1.33
CA THR A 245 7.19 20.17 2.56
C THR A 245 6.63 18.79 2.24
N PHE A 246 7.29 17.75 2.71
CA PHE A 246 6.62 16.48 2.87
C PHE A 246 5.73 16.66 4.11
N ASP A 247 4.59 17.35 3.98
CA ASP A 247 3.52 17.25 4.96
C ASP A 247 3.33 15.76 5.17
N ALA A 248 3.17 15.31 6.43
CA ALA A 248 3.11 13.89 6.76
C ALA A 248 2.26 13.17 5.71
N VAL A 249 2.96 12.64 4.69
CA VAL A 249 2.30 12.16 3.46
C VAL A 249 1.50 10.97 3.90
N GLY A 250 0.20 11.04 3.84
CA GLY A 250 -0.68 9.96 4.24
C GLY A 250 -0.25 8.67 3.55
N VAL A 251 -0.31 7.55 4.24
CA VAL A 251 0.05 6.22 3.68
C VAL A 251 -0.65 6.01 2.33
N PHE A 252 -1.88 6.48 2.20
CA PHE A 252 -2.66 6.39 0.96
C PHE A 252 -2.04 7.20 -0.19
N GLN A 253 -1.51 8.39 0.06
CA GLN A 253 -0.85 9.19 -0.97
C GLN A 253 0.44 8.55 -1.48
N ILE A 254 1.27 8.01 -0.55
CA ILE A 254 2.50 7.27 -0.93
C ILE A 254 2.13 6.04 -1.76
N PHE A 255 1.07 5.35 -1.37
CA PHE A 255 0.56 4.18 -2.09
C PHE A 255 0.14 4.55 -3.52
N LEU A 256 -0.70 5.57 -3.70
CA LEU A 256 -1.14 6.03 -5.02
C LEU A 256 0.01 6.54 -5.89
N PHE A 257 1.00 7.21 -5.30
CA PHE A 257 2.20 7.62 -6.03
C PHE A 257 3.01 6.41 -6.54
N ALA A 258 3.21 5.40 -5.69
CA ALA A 258 3.88 4.16 -6.08
C ALA A 258 3.09 3.41 -7.16
N ASP A 259 1.77 3.36 -7.04
CA ASP A 259 0.87 2.74 -8.02
C ASP A 259 0.91 3.45 -9.37
N LEU A 260 0.94 4.78 -9.38
CA LEU A 260 1.09 5.57 -10.60
C LEU A 260 2.40 5.26 -11.32
N LEU A 261 3.52 5.23 -10.57
CA LEU A 261 4.82 4.88 -11.13
C LEU A 261 4.83 3.46 -11.68
N ALA A 262 4.23 2.52 -10.96
CA ALA A 262 4.11 1.13 -11.40
C ALA A 262 3.23 1.02 -12.66
N ALA A 263 2.08 1.69 -12.69
CA ALA A 263 1.17 1.70 -13.86
C ALA A 263 1.85 2.24 -15.12
N ALA A 264 2.66 3.30 -14.99
CA ALA A 264 3.41 3.86 -16.09
C ALA A 264 4.54 2.95 -16.59
N THR A 265 5.10 2.09 -15.74
CA THR A 265 6.32 1.33 -16.02
C THR A 265 6.10 -0.15 -16.29
N VAL A 266 5.06 -0.77 -15.72
CA VAL A 266 4.86 -2.23 -15.75
C VAL A 266 4.71 -2.77 -17.18
N MET A 267 3.87 -2.18 -18.00
CA MET A 267 3.65 -2.65 -19.38
C MET A 267 4.87 -2.46 -20.28
N PRO A 268 5.54 -1.29 -20.31
CA PRO A 268 6.81 -1.15 -21.03
C PRO A 268 7.86 -2.16 -20.63
N VAL A 269 8.00 -2.46 -19.33
CA VAL A 269 8.97 -3.44 -18.83
C VAL A 269 8.59 -4.86 -19.24
N LEU A 270 7.33 -5.27 -19.06
CA LEU A 270 6.88 -6.61 -19.45
C LEU A 270 7.00 -6.87 -20.96
N LEU A 271 6.77 -5.84 -21.79
CA LEU A 271 6.94 -5.93 -23.22
C LEU A 271 8.40 -6.23 -23.64
N THR A 272 9.39 -5.93 -22.80
CA THR A 272 10.78 -6.32 -23.09
C THR A 272 10.97 -7.84 -23.12
N LEU A 273 10.13 -8.61 -22.42
CA LEU A 273 10.14 -10.05 -22.43
C LEU A 273 9.77 -10.64 -23.80
N TRP A 274 9.09 -9.86 -24.65
CA TRP A 274 8.69 -10.29 -25.99
C TRP A 274 9.84 -10.31 -27.01
N GLY A 275 11.01 -9.82 -26.64
CA GLY A 275 12.21 -9.84 -27.51
C GLY A 275 12.18 -8.89 -28.71
N GLN A 276 11.06 -8.21 -29.00
CA GLN A 276 10.92 -7.21 -30.07
C GLN A 276 11.05 -5.77 -29.53
N VAL A 277 10.98 -5.61 -28.22
CA VAL A 277 11.06 -4.30 -27.57
C VAL A 277 12.46 -4.13 -26.96
N SER A 278 13.13 -3.05 -27.36
CA SER A 278 14.44 -2.71 -26.79
C SER A 278 14.28 -2.05 -25.43
N SER A 279 15.33 -2.14 -24.58
CA SER A 279 15.37 -1.43 -23.29
C SER A 279 15.16 0.08 -23.43
N ARG A 280 15.63 0.69 -24.53
CA ARG A 280 15.38 2.11 -24.83
C ARG A 280 13.89 2.36 -25.13
N GLY A 281 13.24 1.46 -25.87
CA GLY A 281 11.79 1.53 -26.14
C GLY A 281 10.98 1.43 -24.86
N ALA A 282 11.34 0.52 -23.94
CA ALA A 282 10.69 0.40 -22.64
C ALA A 282 10.85 1.66 -21.79
N LEU A 283 12.07 2.22 -21.74
CA LEU A 283 12.32 3.47 -21.01
C LEU A 283 11.49 4.64 -21.59
N LEU A 284 11.48 4.78 -22.91
CA LEU A 284 10.65 5.82 -23.56
C LEU A 284 9.16 5.60 -23.31
N GLY A 285 8.70 4.36 -23.29
CA GLY A 285 7.33 4.01 -22.94
C GLY A 285 6.98 4.43 -21.51
N ALA A 286 7.82 4.12 -20.54
CA ALA A 286 7.63 4.53 -19.15
C ALA A 286 7.62 6.06 -18.97
N ILE A 287 8.57 6.76 -19.58
CA ILE A 287 8.61 8.23 -19.58
C ILE A 287 7.35 8.80 -20.22
N SER A 288 6.90 8.25 -21.36
CA SER A 288 5.68 8.70 -22.03
C SER A 288 4.44 8.49 -21.15
N GLY A 289 4.39 7.39 -20.39
CA GLY A 289 3.33 7.14 -19.41
C GLY A 289 3.24 8.24 -18.38
N LEU A 290 4.39 8.61 -17.75
CA LEU A 290 4.42 9.71 -16.79
C LEU A 290 4.10 11.07 -17.44
N LEU A 291 4.62 11.33 -18.63
CA LEU A 291 4.33 12.57 -19.35
C LEU A 291 2.86 12.69 -19.75
N SER A 292 2.14 11.58 -19.93
CA SER A 292 0.70 11.61 -20.21
C SER A 292 -0.11 12.16 -19.04
N VAL A 293 0.33 11.93 -17.80
CA VAL A 293 -0.28 12.51 -16.60
C VAL A 293 -0.09 14.04 -16.58
N VAL A 294 1.12 14.51 -16.88
CA VAL A 294 1.40 15.95 -17.02
C VAL A 294 0.57 16.57 -18.12
N ALA A 295 0.47 15.89 -19.27
CA ALA A 295 -0.33 16.36 -20.39
C ALA A 295 -1.83 16.43 -20.05
N TYR A 296 -2.33 15.50 -19.26
CA TYR A 296 -3.71 15.54 -18.77
C TYR A 296 -3.95 16.75 -17.86
N GLY A 297 -3.08 17.00 -16.88
CA GLY A 297 -3.19 18.17 -16.03
C GLY A 297 -3.08 19.50 -16.82
N LEU A 298 -2.19 19.54 -17.83
CA LEU A 298 -2.11 20.69 -18.74
C LEU A 298 -3.40 20.91 -19.55
N TRP A 299 -4.10 19.83 -19.89
CA TRP A 299 -5.40 19.94 -20.58
C TRP A 299 -6.52 20.41 -19.66
N THR A 300 -6.56 19.88 -18.42
CA THR A 300 -7.65 20.18 -17.47
C THR A 300 -7.49 21.52 -16.76
N ALA A 301 -6.25 21.96 -16.54
CA ALA A 301 -5.95 23.19 -15.83
C ALA A 301 -4.67 23.86 -16.38
N ASP A 302 -3.49 23.47 -15.86
CA ASP A 302 -2.20 24.05 -16.24
C ASP A 302 -1.05 23.04 -16.07
N LEU A 303 0.18 23.48 -16.44
CA LEU A 303 1.37 22.63 -16.36
C LEU A 303 1.73 22.23 -14.93
N TRP A 304 1.53 23.13 -13.96
CA TRP A 304 1.86 22.86 -12.57
C TRP A 304 0.92 21.82 -11.96
N THR A 305 -0.37 21.92 -12.27
CA THR A 305 -1.37 20.91 -11.93
C THR A 305 -0.98 19.53 -12.48
N GLY A 306 -0.50 19.47 -13.72
CA GLY A 306 -0.02 18.21 -14.29
C GLY A 306 1.21 17.64 -13.60
N VAL A 307 2.13 18.47 -13.16
CA VAL A 307 3.28 18.04 -12.35
C VAL A 307 2.85 17.61 -10.96
N GLU A 308 1.93 18.33 -10.36
CA GLU A 308 1.37 18.02 -9.04
C GLU A 308 0.67 16.64 -9.03
N TYR A 309 -0.04 16.29 -10.09
CA TYR A 309 -0.71 14.97 -10.20
C TYR A 309 0.27 13.79 -10.14
N ILE A 310 1.53 13.96 -10.53
CA ILE A 310 2.55 12.91 -10.37
C ILE A 310 2.82 12.65 -8.89
N PHE A 311 2.88 13.72 -8.07
CA PHE A 311 3.27 13.63 -6.65
C PHE A 311 2.07 13.53 -5.70
N SER A 312 0.92 13.99 -6.14
CA SER A 312 -0.32 13.98 -5.36
C SER A 312 -1.50 13.59 -6.24
N PRO A 313 -1.59 12.33 -6.68
CA PRO A 313 -2.62 11.88 -7.60
C PRO A 313 -4.04 11.86 -7.02
N THR A 314 -4.21 12.22 -5.74
CA THR A 314 -5.51 12.24 -5.05
C THR A 314 -6.38 13.43 -5.41
N ASN A 315 -5.81 14.52 -5.94
CA ASN A 315 -6.55 15.77 -6.14
C ASN A 315 -7.65 15.69 -7.22
N GLU A 316 -7.60 14.67 -8.09
CA GLU A 316 -8.57 14.50 -9.19
C GLU A 316 -9.46 13.25 -9.06
N PHE A 317 -9.29 12.46 -7.99
CA PHE A 317 -10.15 11.30 -7.75
C PHE A 317 -11.37 11.62 -6.89
N GLY A 318 -11.50 12.88 -6.47
CA GLY A 318 -12.63 13.37 -5.70
C GLY A 318 -13.79 13.84 -6.56
#